data_3430382582ff14c2ba2cc6603d15e92a
#
_entry.id   3430382582ff14c2ba2cc6603d15e92a
#
_cell.length_a   1.000
_cell.length_b   1.000
_cell.length_c   1.000
_cell.angle_alpha   90.00
_cell.angle_beta   90.00
_cell.angle_gamma   90.00
#
_symmetry.space_group_name_H-M   'P 1'
#
loop_
_entity.id
_entity.type
_entity.pdbx_description
1 polymer ?
#
loop_
_entity_poly.entity_id
_entity_poly.type
_entity_poly.pdbx_seq_one_letter_code
_entity_poly.pdbx_strand_id
1 'polypeptide(L)'
;KAAPDKATISSAHEQLKQLIDDPSCDNSSQCKVLPVGSRACGGPSSFIVYSSKTANTAEVEKLAKDITALEKQFNAANDMMSICQHLTAPGAQCSENTCVRIEGSAASVY
;
A
#
# COMPACT_ATOMS: atom_id res chain seq x y z
N LYS A 1 19.53 -18.49 -6.40
CA LYS A 1 18.13 -18.27 -6.43
C LYS A 1 17.80 -16.94 -7.06
N ALA A 2 16.89 -16.96 -8.02
CA ALA A 2 16.59 -15.77 -8.77
C ALA A 2 15.79 -14.78 -7.94
N ALA A 3 16.01 -13.50 -8.16
CA ALA A 3 15.22 -12.46 -7.55
C ALA A 3 13.86 -12.44 -8.23
N PRO A 4 12.86 -11.90 -7.56
CA PRO A 4 11.56 -11.77 -8.19
C PRO A 4 11.65 -10.77 -9.34
N ASP A 5 10.83 -10.98 -10.36
CA ASP A 5 10.81 -10.05 -11.46
C ASP A 5 9.60 -9.12 -11.33
N LYS A 6 9.49 -8.20 -12.25
CA LYS A 6 8.40 -7.22 -12.20
C LYS A 6 7.04 -7.89 -12.30
N ALA A 7 6.95 -8.98 -13.06
CA ALA A 7 5.68 -9.67 -13.23
C ALA A 7 5.21 -10.26 -11.90
N THR A 8 6.13 -10.82 -11.14
CA THR A 8 5.80 -11.39 -9.83
C THR A 8 5.30 -10.30 -8.90
N ILE A 9 5.97 -9.17 -8.90
CA ILE A 9 5.59 -8.05 -8.04
C ILE A 9 4.24 -7.49 -8.47
N SER A 10 4.04 -7.33 -9.77
CA SER A 10 2.78 -6.84 -10.30
C SER A 10 1.63 -7.77 -9.93
N SER A 11 1.87 -9.07 -10.01
CA SER A 11 0.86 -10.05 -9.65
C SER A 11 0.49 -9.95 -8.18
N ALA A 12 1.48 -9.72 -7.33
CA ALA A 12 1.22 -9.58 -5.90
C ALA A 12 0.41 -8.32 -5.61
N HIS A 13 0.71 -7.24 -6.30
CA HIS A 13 -0.07 -6.00 -6.16
C HIS A 13 -1.51 -6.21 -6.61
N GLU A 14 -1.71 -6.98 -7.68
CA GLU A 14 -3.05 -7.29 -8.15
C GLU A 14 -3.82 -8.08 -7.11
N GLN A 15 -3.18 -9.06 -6.48
CA GLN A 15 -3.82 -9.83 -5.44
C GLN A 15 -4.23 -8.94 -4.27
N LEU A 16 -3.38 -8.01 -3.92
CA LEU A 16 -3.69 -7.08 -2.85
C LEU A 16 -4.88 -6.21 -3.21
N LYS A 17 -4.93 -5.73 -4.44
CA LYS A 17 -6.07 -4.95 -4.91
C LYS A 17 -7.37 -5.73 -4.80
N GLN A 18 -7.33 -7.02 -5.13
CA GLN A 18 -8.51 -7.85 -5.05
C GLN A 18 -8.96 -8.05 -3.61
N LEU A 19 -8.01 -8.17 -2.70
CA LEU A 19 -8.34 -8.31 -1.29
C LEU A 19 -9.06 -7.09 -0.74
N ILE A 20 -8.73 -5.91 -1.26
CA ILE A 20 -9.30 -4.67 -0.75
C ILE A 20 -10.26 -4.03 -1.73
N ASP A 21 -10.82 -4.86 -2.63
CA ASP A 21 -11.64 -4.37 -3.71
C ASP A 21 -12.93 -3.71 -3.25
N ASP A 22 -13.45 -4.11 -2.10
CA ASP A 22 -14.69 -3.55 -1.58
C ASP A 22 -14.39 -2.51 -0.51
N PRO A 23 -14.50 -1.23 -0.81
CA PRO A 23 -14.18 -0.18 0.17
C PRO A 23 -15.34 0.21 1.06
N SER A 24 -16.38 -0.61 1.12
CA SER A 24 -17.57 -0.27 1.92
C SER A 24 -17.25 -0.12 3.39
N CYS A 25 -17.80 0.91 4.00
CA CYS A 25 -17.56 1.17 5.42
C CYS A 25 -18.78 1.78 6.06
N ASP A 26 -18.83 1.68 7.38
CA ASP A 26 -19.89 2.32 8.16
C ASP A 26 -19.39 3.57 8.84
N ASN A 27 -18.10 3.58 9.16
CA ASN A 27 -17.51 4.76 9.80
C ASN A 27 -16.01 4.80 9.48
N SER A 28 -15.41 5.93 9.75
CA SER A 28 -14.02 6.17 9.36
C SER A 28 -13.03 5.30 10.09
N SER A 29 -13.38 4.78 11.26
CA SER A 29 -12.45 3.92 11.98
C SER A 29 -12.21 2.60 11.26
N GLN A 30 -13.05 2.26 10.31
CA GLN A 30 -12.87 1.06 9.51
C GLN A 30 -11.93 1.28 8.33
N CYS A 31 -11.64 2.53 8.01
CA CYS A 31 -10.76 2.84 6.89
C CYS A 31 -9.32 2.88 7.37
N LYS A 32 -8.50 1.99 6.80
CA LYS A 32 -7.12 1.83 7.23
C LYS A 32 -6.15 2.26 6.15
N VAL A 33 -4.99 2.71 6.56
CA VAL A 33 -3.90 3.07 5.66
C VAL A 33 -2.74 2.14 5.98
N LEU A 34 -2.11 1.59 4.96
CA LEU A 34 -1.03 0.64 5.14
C LEU A 34 0.09 0.92 4.15
N PRO A 35 1.33 0.98 4.63
CA PRO A 35 2.46 1.14 3.70
C PRO A 35 2.76 -0.19 3.02
N VAL A 36 3.12 -0.13 1.76
CA VAL A 36 3.35 -1.32 0.95
C VAL A 36 4.58 -1.10 0.08
N GLY A 37 5.38 -2.15 -0.07
CA GLY A 37 6.50 -2.13 -0.98
C GLY A 37 7.76 -1.55 -0.37
N SER A 38 8.76 -1.38 -1.19
CA SER A 38 10.04 -0.88 -0.74
C SER A 38 10.72 -0.11 -1.86
N ARG A 39 11.16 1.09 -1.55
CA ARG A 39 11.91 1.90 -2.50
C ARG A 39 13.39 1.67 -2.30
N ALA A 40 14.15 1.85 -3.37
CA ALA A 40 15.59 1.60 -3.31
C ALA A 40 16.28 2.43 -2.24
N CYS A 41 15.83 3.64 -2.00
CA CYS A 41 16.46 4.49 -1.00
C CYS A 41 15.80 4.39 0.37
N GLY A 42 14.88 3.45 0.54
CA GLY A 42 14.24 3.21 1.83
C GLY A 42 12.80 3.66 1.86
N GLY A 43 12.05 3.14 2.80
CA GLY A 43 10.66 3.48 2.95
C GLY A 43 9.75 2.72 2.00
N PRO A 44 8.45 2.85 2.17
CA PRO A 44 7.50 2.15 1.30
C PRO A 44 7.43 2.80 -0.07
N SER A 45 7.03 1.99 -1.06
CA SER A 45 6.85 2.52 -2.40
C SER A 45 5.46 3.13 -2.59
N SER A 46 4.52 2.74 -1.76
CA SER A 46 3.16 3.28 -1.85
C SER A 46 2.39 3.05 -0.56
N PHE A 47 1.21 3.63 -0.50
CA PHE A 47 0.29 3.41 0.60
C PHE A 47 -1.04 2.98 0.03
N ILE A 48 -1.73 2.07 0.73
CA ILE A 48 -3.06 1.65 0.32
C ILE A 48 -4.06 2.07 1.38
N VAL A 49 -5.29 2.29 0.95
CA VAL A 49 -6.41 2.55 1.83
C VAL A 49 -7.42 1.44 1.61
N TYR A 50 -7.88 0.83 2.69
CA TYR A 50 -8.83 -0.27 2.57
C TYR A 50 -9.81 -0.26 3.74
N SER A 51 -10.90 -1.03 3.59
CA SER A 51 -11.92 -1.14 4.62
C SER A 51 -11.71 -2.41 5.43
N SER A 52 -11.55 -2.26 6.73
CA SER A 52 -11.44 -3.42 7.61
C SER A 52 -12.80 -4.12 7.80
N LYS A 53 -13.87 -3.47 7.36
CA LYS A 53 -15.18 -4.09 7.42
C LYS A 53 -15.29 -5.24 6.41
N THR A 54 -14.73 -5.06 5.23
CA THR A 54 -14.87 -6.04 4.16
C THR A 54 -13.63 -6.85 3.89
N ALA A 55 -12.46 -6.36 4.27
CA ALA A 55 -11.21 -7.03 4.00
C ALA A 55 -10.68 -7.71 5.28
N ASN A 56 -10.01 -8.84 5.09
CA ASN A 56 -9.37 -9.52 6.21
C ASN A 56 -8.05 -8.82 6.48
N THR A 57 -8.00 -8.05 7.56
CA THR A 57 -6.84 -7.25 7.89
C THR A 57 -5.57 -8.08 7.97
N ALA A 58 -5.63 -9.27 8.55
CA ALA A 58 -4.45 -10.11 8.67
C ALA A 58 -3.91 -10.51 7.30
N GLU A 59 -4.78 -10.84 6.37
CA GLU A 59 -4.36 -11.20 5.02
C GLU A 59 -3.81 -10.01 4.26
N VAL A 60 -4.43 -8.85 4.44
CA VAL A 60 -3.98 -7.64 3.79
C VAL A 60 -2.56 -7.31 4.27
N GLU A 61 -2.36 -7.36 5.58
CA GLU A 61 -1.05 -7.04 6.15
C GLU A 61 0.01 -8.06 5.72
N LYS A 62 -0.36 -9.32 5.66
CA LYS A 62 0.58 -10.35 5.25
C LYS A 62 1.01 -10.14 3.81
N LEU A 63 0.07 -9.89 2.92
CA LEU A 63 0.39 -9.70 1.51
C LEU A 63 1.19 -8.41 1.32
N ALA A 64 0.88 -7.37 2.08
CA ALA A 64 1.64 -6.14 2.01
C ALA A 64 3.10 -6.37 2.41
N LYS A 65 3.32 -7.18 3.44
CA LYS A 65 4.69 -7.53 3.84
C LYS A 65 5.39 -8.35 2.78
N ASP A 66 4.66 -9.26 2.14
CA ASP A 66 5.23 -10.05 1.07
C ASP A 66 5.67 -9.16 -0.09
N ILE A 67 4.85 -8.20 -0.45
CA ILE A 67 5.19 -7.27 -1.52
C ILE A 67 6.42 -6.46 -1.15
N THR A 68 6.50 -6.02 0.10
CA THR A 68 7.64 -5.26 0.58
C THR A 68 8.92 -6.08 0.44
N ALA A 69 8.86 -7.35 0.82
CA ALA A 69 10.02 -8.23 0.70
C ALA A 69 10.40 -8.45 -0.75
N LEU A 70 9.42 -8.64 -1.63
CA LEU A 70 9.67 -8.84 -3.05
C LEU A 70 10.34 -7.62 -3.66
N GLU A 71 9.86 -6.44 -3.33
CA GLU A 71 10.44 -5.22 -3.88
C GLU A 71 11.84 -4.98 -3.35
N LYS A 72 12.07 -5.32 -2.09
CA LYS A 72 13.41 -5.22 -1.53
C LYS A 72 14.39 -6.11 -2.27
N GLN A 73 13.99 -7.35 -2.54
CA GLN A 73 14.83 -8.29 -3.27
C GLN A 73 15.08 -7.82 -4.69
N PHE A 74 14.04 -7.30 -5.33
CA PHE A 74 14.16 -6.81 -6.70
C PHE A 74 15.13 -5.62 -6.76
N ASN A 75 14.99 -4.69 -5.83
CA ASN A 75 15.85 -3.52 -5.81
C ASN A 75 17.30 -3.90 -5.57
N ALA A 76 17.53 -4.84 -4.65
CA ALA A 76 18.89 -5.27 -4.35
C ALA A 76 19.52 -5.99 -5.54
N ALA A 77 18.73 -6.85 -6.20
CA ALA A 77 19.27 -7.63 -7.31
C ALA A 77 19.57 -6.79 -8.53
N ASN A 78 18.83 -5.69 -8.70
CA ASN A 78 18.98 -4.85 -9.87
C ASN A 78 19.75 -3.57 -9.59
N ASP A 79 20.28 -3.46 -8.38
CA ASP A 79 21.06 -2.29 -8.00
C ASP A 79 20.32 -1.02 -8.33
N MET A 80 19.04 -1.01 -8.02
CA MET A 80 18.17 0.10 -8.37
C MET A 80 18.50 1.33 -7.57
N MET A 81 18.38 2.47 -8.21
CA MET A 81 18.48 3.74 -7.50
C MET A 81 17.20 4.50 -7.76
N SER A 82 16.75 5.21 -6.78
CA SER A 82 15.54 5.98 -6.94
C SER A 82 15.71 7.35 -6.29
N ILE A 83 14.85 8.26 -6.69
CA ILE A 83 14.82 9.57 -6.07
C ILE A 83 14.30 9.39 -4.66
N CYS A 84 15.04 9.90 -3.71
CA CYS A 84 14.69 9.72 -2.31
C CYS A 84 13.72 10.79 -1.86
N GLN A 85 12.54 10.76 -2.43
CA GLN A 85 11.49 11.67 -2.02
C GLN A 85 10.73 11.08 -0.86
N HIS A 86 10.36 11.92 0.05
CA HIS A 86 9.54 11.51 1.17
C HIS A 86 8.12 11.27 0.70
N LEU A 87 7.62 10.08 0.97
CA LEU A 87 6.22 9.80 0.77
C LEU A 87 5.50 10.09 2.07
N THR A 88 4.47 10.88 2.00
CA THR A 88 3.67 11.18 3.17
C THR A 88 2.49 10.23 3.21
N ALA A 89 2.25 9.61 4.34
CA ALA A 89 1.12 8.73 4.48
C ALA A 89 -0.18 9.51 4.34
N PRO A 90 -1.09 9.04 3.51
CA PRO A 90 -2.37 9.71 3.37
C PRO A 90 -3.27 9.43 4.55
N GLY A 91 -4.32 10.19 4.70
CA GLY A 91 -5.36 9.85 5.64
C GLY A 91 -6.38 8.96 4.97
N ALA A 92 -7.35 8.52 5.72
CA ALA A 92 -8.47 7.74 5.19
C ALA A 92 -9.71 8.07 5.97
N GLN A 93 -10.83 8.11 5.28
CA GLN A 93 -12.10 8.34 5.95
C GLN A 93 -13.21 7.63 5.22
N CYS A 94 -14.30 7.41 5.91
CA CYS A 94 -15.49 6.82 5.32
C CYS A 94 -16.37 7.96 4.82
N SER A 95 -16.55 8.02 3.52
CA SER A 95 -17.37 9.04 2.90
C SER A 95 -18.43 8.34 2.07
N GLU A 96 -19.67 8.58 2.37
CA GLU A 96 -20.78 7.94 1.66
C GLU A 96 -20.63 6.42 1.64
N ASN A 97 -20.29 5.88 2.80
CA ASN A 97 -20.11 4.44 3.00
C ASN A 97 -18.96 3.85 2.17
N THR A 98 -17.99 4.66 1.81
CA THR A 98 -16.84 4.22 1.04
C THR A 98 -15.57 4.77 1.67
N CYS A 99 -14.58 3.91 1.85
CA CYS A 99 -13.28 4.37 2.33
C CYS A 99 -12.59 5.13 1.22
N VAL A 100 -12.24 6.37 1.50
CA VAL A 100 -11.57 7.21 0.51
C VAL A 100 -10.23 7.68 1.07
N ARG A 101 -9.31 7.93 0.15
CA ARG A 101 -7.98 8.39 0.49
C ARG A 101 -8.00 9.90 0.60
N ILE A 102 -7.42 10.41 1.67
CA ILE A 102 -7.32 11.84 1.86
C ILE A 102 -5.89 12.25 1.57
N GLU A 103 -5.68 12.75 0.37
CA GLU A 103 -4.34 13.19 -0.03
C GLU A 103 -4.09 14.58 0.44
N GLY A 104 -2.84 14.87 0.47
CA GLY A 104 -2.48 16.24 0.66
C GLY A 104 -2.94 16.81 1.92
N SER A 105 -2.87 16.00 2.90
CA SER A 105 -3.20 16.54 4.17
C SER A 105 -2.48 17.81 4.37
N ALA A 106 -1.37 17.89 3.79
CA ALA A 106 -0.63 19.09 3.88
C ALA A 106 -1.40 20.21 3.30
N ALA A 107 -2.05 19.90 2.25
CA ALA A 107 -2.79 20.94 1.62
C ALA A 107 -3.92 21.40 2.44
N SER A 108 -4.36 20.57 3.29
CA SER A 108 -5.48 20.93 4.07
C SER A 108 -5.17 21.97 5.09
N VAL A 109 -3.99 22.21 5.18
CA VAL A 109 -3.68 23.12 6.14
C VAL A 109 -4.05 24.46 5.75
N TYR A 110 -4.52 24.81 5.93
CA TYR A 110 -4.72 25.91 5.58
C TYR A 110 -5.56 26.42 5.95
#